data_7a3b4fa1693221783cde39fd59513067
#
_entry.id   7a3b4fa1693221783cde39fd59513067
#
_cell.length_a   1.000
_cell.length_b   1.000
_cell.length_c   1.000
_cell.angle_alpha   90.00
_cell.angle_beta   90.00
_cell.angle_gamma   90.00
#
_symmetry.space_group_name_H-M   'P 1'
#
loop_
_entity.id
_entity.type
_entity.pdbx_description
1 polymer ?
#
loop_
_entity_poly.entity_id
_entity_poly.type
_entity_poly.pdbx_seq_one_letter_code
_entity_poly.pdbx_strand_id
1 'polypeptide(L)'
;MSVRTPRIDVVSCPSAAGADSVFIEIPNFLSSAEIGHYETLLAETPDWKAGEFASGATPRLQKWFQDDARYFSKHWNNQDLERWKSSPADTWLVDLRARIQAAIDTLFETQIDGAYKGCKRPAFNSTLINYYRDGDDYIRYHKDDEKVFGDNPTIAMLTFGCPRDLKFKWTISPKDRTSSTFSTVHHENDKSFRVEPGTLFLMAGAVQKCYWHGVERDPSIHDPRFSLTFREHIM
;
A
#
# COMPACT_ATOMS: atom_id res chain seq x y z
N MET A 1 2.49 20.79 15.57
CA MET A 1 3.57 19.78 15.38
C MET A 1 4.23 20.07 14.05
N SER A 2 5.57 20.16 14.00
CA SER A 2 6.29 20.36 12.73
C SER A 2 6.16 19.07 11.91
N VAL A 3 5.39 19.10 10.82
CA VAL A 3 5.40 18.01 9.82
C VAL A 3 6.82 17.97 9.28
N ARG A 4 7.50 16.82 9.40
CA ARG A 4 8.84 16.69 8.85
C ARG A 4 8.77 16.76 7.32
N THR A 5 9.80 17.33 6.74
CA THR A 5 9.94 17.44 5.28
C THR A 5 9.82 16.03 4.66
N PRO A 6 8.95 15.83 3.64
CA PRO A 6 8.86 14.58 2.93
C PRO A 6 10.20 14.20 2.29
N ARG A 7 10.50 12.90 2.27
CA ARG A 7 11.62 12.35 1.50
C ARG A 7 11.05 11.82 0.18
N ILE A 8 11.55 12.31 -0.93
CA ILE A 8 11.06 11.94 -2.27
C ILE A 8 12.21 11.25 -3.02
N ASP A 9 11.98 10.00 -3.44
CA ASP A 9 12.87 9.22 -4.30
C ASP A 9 12.18 8.99 -5.66
N VAL A 10 12.88 9.29 -6.75
CA VAL A 10 12.30 9.29 -8.09
C VAL A 10 13.13 8.43 -9.02
N VAL A 11 12.46 7.58 -9.79
CA VAL A 11 13.09 6.77 -10.84
C VAL A 11 12.29 6.93 -12.12
N SER A 12 12.93 7.45 -13.15
CA SER A 12 12.31 7.53 -14.48
C SER A 12 12.09 6.15 -15.08
N CYS A 13 10.90 5.92 -15.61
CA CYS A 13 10.49 4.64 -16.15
C CYS A 13 10.28 4.73 -17.68
N PRO A 14 11.29 4.43 -18.51
CA PRO A 14 11.19 4.53 -19.96
C PRO A 14 10.06 3.69 -20.57
N SER A 15 9.79 2.50 -19.98
CA SER A 15 8.74 1.58 -20.45
C SER A 15 7.31 2.06 -20.16
N ALA A 16 7.14 3.08 -19.33
CA ALA A 16 5.84 3.65 -18.96
C ALA A 16 5.57 5.02 -19.63
N ALA A 17 5.89 5.14 -20.91
CA ALA A 17 5.76 6.39 -21.69
C ALA A 17 6.51 7.57 -21.04
N GLY A 18 7.61 7.29 -20.36
CA GLY A 18 8.44 8.27 -19.66
C GLY A 18 7.80 8.85 -18.41
N ALA A 19 6.82 8.18 -17.82
CA ALA A 19 6.31 8.55 -16.51
C ALA A 19 7.32 8.22 -15.40
N ASP A 20 7.33 9.02 -14.34
CA ASP A 20 8.21 8.80 -13.18
C ASP A 20 7.57 7.82 -12.20
N SER A 21 8.40 6.97 -11.58
CA SER A 21 8.04 6.24 -10.39
C SER A 21 8.49 7.05 -9.17
N VAL A 22 7.53 7.46 -8.35
CA VAL A 22 7.78 8.37 -7.23
C VAL A 22 7.42 7.70 -5.92
N PHE A 23 8.41 7.60 -5.03
CA PHE A 23 8.27 7.07 -3.68
C PHE A 23 8.40 8.23 -2.69
N ILE A 24 7.45 8.36 -1.78
CA ILE A 24 7.43 9.48 -0.84
C ILE A 24 7.25 8.93 0.56
N GLU A 25 8.16 9.30 1.47
CA GLU A 25 8.04 9.03 2.89
C GLU A 25 7.75 10.32 3.64
N ILE A 26 6.72 10.31 4.47
CA ILE A 26 6.42 11.38 5.44
C ILE A 26 6.61 10.77 6.84
N PRO A 27 7.83 10.83 7.40
CA PRO A 27 8.12 10.23 8.70
C PRO A 27 7.40 10.98 9.83
N ASN A 28 6.96 10.24 10.85
CA ASN A 28 6.22 10.80 11.99
C ASN A 28 4.98 11.61 11.55
N PHE A 29 4.27 11.10 10.55
CA PHE A 29 2.96 11.62 10.17
C PHE A 29 1.97 11.56 11.34
N LEU A 30 2.09 10.52 12.17
CA LEU A 30 1.42 10.39 13.45
C LEU A 30 2.41 10.55 14.61
N SER A 31 1.95 11.13 15.71
CA SER A 31 2.65 11.14 16.99
C SER A 31 2.60 9.76 17.66
N SER A 32 3.50 9.49 18.61
CA SER A 32 3.50 8.24 19.36
C SER A 32 2.18 7.98 20.09
N ALA A 33 1.52 9.00 20.62
CA ALA A 33 0.22 8.89 21.27
C ALA A 33 -0.88 8.48 20.28
N GLU A 34 -0.87 9.04 19.07
CA GLU A 34 -1.81 8.67 18.00
C GLU A 34 -1.54 7.25 17.51
N ILE A 35 -0.28 6.85 17.38
CA ILE A 35 0.10 5.48 17.02
C ILE A 35 -0.52 4.50 18.01
N GLY A 36 -0.29 4.66 19.32
CA GLY A 36 -0.84 3.78 20.34
C GLY A 36 -2.37 3.75 20.36
N HIS A 37 -3.01 4.88 20.11
CA HIS A 37 -4.48 4.95 19.98
C HIS A 37 -4.97 4.10 18.80
N TYR A 38 -4.39 4.26 17.60
CA TYR A 38 -4.81 3.49 16.42
C TYR A 38 -4.45 2.01 16.53
N GLU A 39 -3.34 1.65 17.17
CA GLU A 39 -2.98 0.25 17.43
C GLU A 39 -4.03 -0.45 18.31
N THR A 40 -4.58 0.25 19.32
CA THR A 40 -5.68 -0.26 20.12
C THR A 40 -6.93 -0.52 19.28
N LEU A 41 -7.35 0.44 18.45
CA LEU A 41 -8.50 0.30 17.56
C LEU A 41 -8.32 -0.85 16.55
N LEU A 42 -7.11 -1.01 16.01
CA LEU A 42 -6.78 -2.09 15.09
C LEU A 42 -6.80 -3.45 15.77
N ALA A 43 -6.28 -3.56 16.99
CA ALA A 43 -6.30 -4.80 17.76
C ALA A 43 -7.74 -5.22 18.14
N GLU A 44 -8.62 -4.27 18.38
CA GLU A 44 -10.05 -4.50 18.69
C GLU A 44 -10.92 -4.73 17.45
N THR A 45 -10.38 -4.51 16.25
CA THR A 45 -11.13 -4.72 14.99
C THR A 45 -11.53 -6.19 14.85
N PRO A 46 -12.83 -6.51 14.74
CA PRO A 46 -13.31 -7.88 14.63
C PRO A 46 -13.16 -8.45 13.21
N ASP A 47 -13.42 -9.76 13.07
CA ASP A 47 -13.65 -10.45 11.78
C ASP A 47 -12.51 -10.36 10.76
N TRP A 48 -11.27 -10.46 11.24
CA TRP A 48 -10.12 -10.63 10.38
C TRP A 48 -10.23 -11.91 9.55
N LYS A 49 -10.01 -11.82 8.24
CA LYS A 49 -10.11 -12.96 7.33
C LYS A 49 -8.77 -13.22 6.64
N ALA A 50 -8.37 -14.48 6.60
CA ALA A 50 -7.31 -14.89 5.68
C ALA A 50 -7.88 -14.91 4.26
N GLY A 51 -7.15 -14.34 3.28
CA GLY A 51 -7.47 -14.57 1.88
C GLY A 51 -7.18 -16.04 1.53
N GLU A 52 -7.96 -16.61 0.62
CA GLU A 52 -7.73 -17.96 0.11
C GLU A 52 -7.40 -17.89 -1.37
N PHE A 53 -6.34 -18.57 -1.76
CA PHE A 53 -5.97 -18.83 -3.15
C PHE A 53 -6.01 -20.36 -3.40
N ALA A 54 -5.95 -20.76 -4.65
CA ALA A 54 -5.85 -22.17 -5.02
C ALA A 54 -4.65 -22.89 -4.36
N SER A 55 -3.62 -22.14 -3.94
CA SER A 55 -2.43 -22.63 -3.23
C SER A 55 -2.55 -22.62 -1.69
N GLY A 56 -3.73 -22.31 -1.13
CA GLY A 56 -3.97 -22.22 0.32
C GLY A 56 -4.26 -20.80 0.82
N ALA A 57 -4.37 -20.66 2.14
CA ALA A 57 -4.63 -19.37 2.77
C ALA A 57 -3.46 -18.39 2.60
N THR A 58 -3.76 -17.09 2.50
CA THR A 58 -2.71 -16.07 2.53
C THR A 58 -2.05 -16.04 3.91
N PRO A 59 -0.74 -15.91 3.97
CA PRO A 59 -0.01 -15.82 5.23
C PRO A 59 -0.12 -14.40 5.82
N ARG A 60 -1.30 -13.92 6.05
CA ARG A 60 -1.70 -12.69 6.76
C ARG A 60 -3.22 -12.61 6.79
N LEU A 61 -3.75 -11.78 7.68
CA LEU A 61 -5.17 -11.48 7.73
C LEU A 61 -5.46 -10.16 7.02
N GLN A 62 -6.69 -10.00 6.56
CA GLN A 62 -7.10 -8.82 5.77
C GLN A 62 -8.50 -8.37 6.16
N LYS A 63 -8.74 -7.06 6.05
CA LYS A 63 -10.08 -6.47 6.08
C LYS A 63 -10.14 -5.31 5.10
N TRP A 64 -11.19 -5.26 4.31
CA TRP A 64 -11.37 -4.24 3.31
C TRP A 64 -12.55 -3.34 3.66
N PHE A 65 -12.34 -2.02 3.54
CA PHE A 65 -13.33 -0.99 3.80
C PHE A 65 -13.53 -0.13 2.56
N GLN A 66 -14.78 0.16 2.25
CA GLN A 66 -15.14 1.06 1.16
C GLN A 66 -16.49 1.70 1.47
N ASP A 67 -16.70 2.94 1.00
CA ASP A 67 -17.92 3.70 1.28
C ASP A 67 -19.15 3.02 0.68
N ASP A 68 -19.02 2.43 -0.51
CA ASP A 68 -20.03 1.59 -1.13
C ASP A 68 -19.72 0.11 -0.87
N ALA A 69 -20.66 -0.67 -0.39
CA ALA A 69 -20.49 -2.11 -0.22
C ALA A 69 -20.27 -2.78 -1.59
N ARG A 70 -19.03 -3.04 -1.93
CA ARG A 70 -18.62 -3.66 -3.19
C ARG A 70 -17.84 -4.96 -2.94
N TYR A 71 -17.86 -5.84 -3.93
CA TYR A 71 -17.03 -7.04 -3.96
C TYR A 71 -15.77 -6.76 -4.77
N PHE A 72 -14.61 -6.74 -4.12
CA PHE A 72 -13.33 -6.53 -4.79
C PHE A 72 -13.06 -7.59 -5.87
N SER A 73 -13.38 -8.85 -5.59
CA SER A 73 -13.18 -9.97 -6.51
C SER A 73 -13.98 -9.87 -7.82
N LYS A 74 -15.06 -9.08 -7.85
CA LYS A 74 -15.85 -8.86 -9.07
C LYS A 74 -15.03 -8.27 -10.20
N HIS A 75 -14.00 -7.49 -9.88
CA HIS A 75 -13.10 -6.89 -10.87
C HIS A 75 -12.07 -7.88 -11.44
N TRP A 76 -11.85 -9.01 -10.75
CA TRP A 76 -10.88 -10.03 -11.20
C TRP A 76 -11.53 -11.17 -11.99
N ASN A 77 -12.63 -11.69 -11.48
CA ASN A 77 -13.23 -12.92 -11.99
C ASN A 77 -14.76 -12.89 -12.08
N ASN A 78 -15.35 -11.72 -11.89
CA ASN A 78 -16.81 -11.52 -11.90
C ASN A 78 -17.57 -12.42 -10.89
N GLN A 79 -16.93 -12.73 -9.75
CA GLN A 79 -17.53 -13.51 -8.66
C GLN A 79 -17.69 -12.66 -7.41
N ASP A 80 -18.86 -12.75 -6.79
CA ASP A 80 -19.15 -12.09 -5.51
C ASP A 80 -18.72 -13.02 -4.37
N LEU A 81 -17.45 -12.95 -3.97
CA LEU A 81 -16.90 -13.76 -2.90
C LEU A 81 -16.96 -12.98 -1.57
N GLU A 82 -17.63 -13.51 -0.58
CA GLU A 82 -17.83 -12.86 0.72
C GLU A 82 -16.51 -12.40 1.40
N ARG A 83 -15.41 -13.12 1.18
CA ARG A 83 -14.09 -12.74 1.70
C ARG A 83 -13.56 -11.42 1.15
N TRP A 84 -14.07 -10.99 -0.01
CA TRP A 84 -13.68 -9.75 -0.69
C TRP A 84 -14.77 -8.67 -0.62
N LYS A 85 -15.78 -8.91 0.19
CA LYS A 85 -16.80 -7.91 0.45
C LYS A 85 -16.23 -6.84 1.36
N SER A 86 -16.36 -5.59 0.93
CA SER A 86 -15.99 -4.46 1.76
C SER A 86 -16.95 -4.29 2.94
N SER A 87 -16.43 -3.80 4.04
CA SER A 87 -17.23 -3.31 5.17
C SER A 87 -17.38 -1.79 5.07
N PRO A 88 -18.43 -1.20 5.64
CA PRO A 88 -18.46 0.23 5.91
C PRO A 88 -17.27 0.61 6.77
N ALA A 89 -16.66 1.76 6.51
CA ALA A 89 -15.58 2.26 7.33
C ALA A 89 -16.11 2.79 8.67
N ASP A 90 -15.46 2.42 9.76
CA ASP A 90 -15.71 3.01 11.06
C ASP A 90 -15.32 4.50 11.07
N THR A 91 -15.92 5.29 11.95
CA THR A 91 -15.68 6.74 12.04
C THR A 91 -14.20 7.10 12.13
N TRP A 92 -13.44 6.38 12.98
CA TRP A 92 -12.01 6.62 13.13
C TRP A 92 -11.22 6.43 11.83
N LEU A 93 -11.62 5.46 11.00
CA LEU A 93 -10.96 5.20 9.72
C LEU A 93 -11.33 6.25 8.66
N VAL A 94 -12.59 6.73 8.70
CA VAL A 94 -13.05 7.85 7.85
C VAL A 94 -12.25 9.11 8.18
N ASP A 95 -12.10 9.44 9.48
CA ASP A 95 -11.37 10.63 9.93
C ASP A 95 -9.87 10.54 9.58
N LEU A 96 -9.26 9.36 9.78
CA LEU A 96 -7.87 9.12 9.40
C LEU A 96 -7.67 9.26 7.89
N ARG A 97 -8.57 8.71 7.08
CA ARG A 97 -8.53 8.82 5.62
C ARG A 97 -8.66 10.28 5.17
N ALA A 98 -9.57 11.03 5.76
CA ALA A 98 -9.74 12.45 5.47
C ALA A 98 -8.48 13.26 5.80
N ARG A 99 -7.83 12.98 6.94
CA ARG A 99 -6.55 13.60 7.33
C ARG A 99 -5.43 13.27 6.33
N ILE A 100 -5.33 12.01 5.90
CA ILE A 100 -4.36 11.58 4.89
C ILE A 100 -4.64 12.28 3.56
N GLN A 101 -5.90 12.35 3.13
CA GLN A 101 -6.29 13.02 1.90
C GLN A 101 -5.84 14.50 1.92
N ALA A 102 -6.13 15.24 2.99
CA ALA A 102 -5.74 16.64 3.11
C ALA A 102 -4.21 16.83 3.06
N ALA A 103 -3.45 15.94 3.70
CA ALA A 103 -1.99 15.99 3.64
C ALA A 103 -1.45 15.72 2.24
N ILE A 104 -2.04 14.78 1.51
CA ILE A 104 -1.65 14.44 0.15
C ILE A 104 -2.06 15.53 -0.83
N ASP A 105 -3.23 16.14 -0.67
CA ASP A 105 -3.66 17.28 -1.49
C ASP A 105 -2.64 18.44 -1.38
N THR A 106 -2.23 18.77 -0.15
CA THR A 106 -1.20 19.79 0.09
C THR A 106 0.15 19.41 -0.53
N LEU A 107 0.56 18.14 -0.40
CA LEU A 107 1.81 17.63 -0.98
C LEU A 107 1.80 17.72 -2.50
N PHE A 108 0.69 17.32 -3.13
CA PHE A 108 0.54 17.43 -4.58
C PHE A 108 0.61 18.88 -5.03
N GLU A 109 -0.14 19.77 -4.41
CA GLU A 109 -0.13 21.21 -4.75
C GLU A 109 1.24 21.87 -4.63
N THR A 110 2.01 21.47 -3.62
CA THR A 110 3.25 22.18 -3.29
C THR A 110 4.51 21.54 -3.86
N GLN A 111 4.49 20.24 -4.16
CA GLN A 111 5.73 19.50 -4.49
C GLN A 111 5.60 18.51 -5.66
N ILE A 112 4.40 18.02 -6.01
CA ILE A 112 4.24 16.93 -6.97
C ILE A 112 3.69 17.42 -8.30
N ASP A 113 2.63 18.22 -8.30
CA ASP A 113 1.96 18.68 -9.52
C ASP A 113 2.93 19.47 -10.40
N GLY A 114 3.10 19.01 -11.65
CA GLY A 114 4.02 19.59 -12.61
C GLY A 114 5.50 19.25 -12.43
N ALA A 115 5.90 18.70 -11.27
CA ALA A 115 7.28 18.31 -10.99
C ALA A 115 7.60 16.88 -11.48
N TYR A 116 6.64 15.95 -11.36
CA TYR A 116 6.83 14.55 -11.69
C TYR A 116 5.80 14.06 -12.71
N LYS A 117 6.31 13.48 -13.79
CA LYS A 117 5.47 13.06 -14.91
C LYS A 117 4.65 11.81 -14.57
N GLY A 118 3.35 11.88 -14.83
CA GLY A 118 2.44 10.73 -14.67
C GLY A 118 1.89 10.54 -13.27
N CYS A 119 2.28 11.36 -12.28
CA CYS A 119 1.63 11.37 -10.98
C CYS A 119 0.22 11.94 -11.07
N LYS A 120 -0.71 11.33 -10.36
CA LYS A 120 -2.11 11.76 -10.29
C LYS A 120 -2.52 11.94 -8.83
N ARG A 121 -3.20 13.05 -8.54
CA ARG A 121 -3.78 13.29 -7.22
C ARG A 121 -4.94 12.30 -7.02
N PRO A 122 -4.93 11.49 -5.95
CA PRO A 122 -5.98 10.51 -5.70
C PRO A 122 -7.17 11.13 -4.96
N ALA A 123 -8.34 10.50 -5.09
CA ALA A 123 -9.49 10.70 -4.21
C ALA A 123 -9.78 9.39 -3.46
N PHE A 124 -9.17 9.21 -2.29
CA PHE A 124 -9.26 7.94 -1.56
C PHE A 124 -10.67 7.62 -1.11
N ASN A 125 -11.20 6.48 -1.55
CA ASN A 125 -12.52 5.96 -1.20
C ASN A 125 -12.50 4.51 -0.71
N SER A 126 -11.30 3.89 -0.65
CA SER A 126 -11.11 2.51 -0.27
C SER A 126 -9.88 2.35 0.62
N THR A 127 -9.96 1.45 1.60
CA THR A 127 -8.86 1.10 2.49
C THR A 127 -8.79 -0.41 2.66
N LEU A 128 -7.64 -0.99 2.33
CA LEU A 128 -7.32 -2.38 2.65
C LEU A 128 -6.38 -2.40 3.84
N ILE A 129 -6.77 -3.10 4.90
CA ILE A 129 -5.90 -3.35 6.05
C ILE A 129 -5.35 -4.77 5.94
N ASN A 130 -4.02 -4.89 5.94
CA ASN A 130 -3.32 -6.14 6.11
C ASN A 130 -2.82 -6.23 7.54
N TYR A 131 -3.11 -7.33 8.21
CA TYR A 131 -2.63 -7.66 9.55
C TYR A 131 -1.66 -8.83 9.45
N TYR A 132 -0.39 -8.56 9.74
CA TYR A 132 0.68 -9.53 9.87
C TYR A 132 0.82 -9.83 11.35
N ARG A 133 0.56 -11.09 11.75
CA ARG A 133 0.56 -11.51 13.17
C ARG A 133 1.96 -11.55 13.76
N ASP A 134 2.91 -11.89 12.90
CA ASP A 134 4.34 -12.00 13.19
C ASP A 134 5.17 -11.97 11.89
N GLY A 135 6.42 -12.37 11.96
CA GLY A 135 7.33 -12.41 10.83
C GLY A 135 7.10 -13.56 9.85
N ASP A 136 6.32 -14.56 10.22
CA ASP A 136 5.92 -15.65 9.31
C ASP A 136 4.85 -15.18 8.32
N ASP A 137 4.11 -14.15 8.67
CA ASP A 137 3.18 -13.49 7.77
C ASP A 137 3.93 -12.58 6.79
N TYR A 138 3.53 -12.64 5.52
CA TYR A 138 4.15 -11.90 4.43
C TYR A 138 3.15 -11.57 3.31
N ILE A 139 3.55 -10.71 2.38
CA ILE A 139 2.87 -10.52 1.11
C ILE A 139 3.88 -10.72 -0.03
N ARG A 140 3.54 -11.64 -0.95
CA ARG A 140 4.38 -11.90 -2.13
C ARG A 140 4.52 -10.65 -2.98
N TYR A 141 5.56 -10.60 -3.79
CA TYR A 141 5.72 -9.55 -4.78
C TYR A 141 4.52 -9.50 -5.72
N HIS A 142 3.88 -8.35 -5.81
CA HIS A 142 2.68 -8.07 -6.59
C HIS A 142 2.71 -6.64 -7.10
N LYS A 143 1.73 -6.30 -7.92
CA LYS A 143 1.41 -4.95 -8.37
C LYS A 143 -0.04 -4.66 -8.02
N ASP A 144 -0.34 -3.42 -7.69
CA ASP A 144 -1.70 -2.92 -7.58
C ASP A 144 -2.07 -2.26 -8.92
N ASP A 145 -2.18 -3.07 -9.99
CA ASP A 145 -2.39 -2.61 -11.37
C ASP A 145 -3.76 -3.05 -11.94
N GLU A 146 -4.70 -3.38 -11.06
CA GLU A 146 -6.07 -3.67 -11.44
C GLU A 146 -6.75 -2.45 -12.07
N LYS A 147 -7.56 -2.68 -13.09
CA LYS A 147 -8.25 -1.62 -13.84
C LYS A 147 -9.07 -0.67 -12.98
N VAL A 148 -9.57 -1.17 -11.86
CA VAL A 148 -10.37 -0.39 -10.89
C VAL A 148 -9.58 0.76 -10.26
N PHE A 149 -8.25 0.69 -10.24
CA PHE A 149 -7.39 1.76 -9.72
C PHE A 149 -6.98 2.77 -10.80
N GLY A 150 -7.33 2.52 -12.05
CA GLY A 150 -6.96 3.38 -13.17
C GLY A 150 -5.49 3.29 -13.56
N ASP A 151 -5.10 4.22 -14.44
CA ASP A 151 -3.71 4.31 -14.89
C ASP A 151 -2.85 5.11 -13.93
N ASN A 152 -1.68 4.57 -13.55
CA ASN A 152 -0.72 5.19 -12.63
C ASN A 152 -1.37 5.59 -11.28
N PRO A 153 -1.96 4.65 -10.54
CA PRO A 153 -2.62 4.98 -9.29
C PRO A 153 -1.61 5.54 -8.26
N THR A 154 -2.05 6.55 -7.53
CA THR A 154 -1.36 6.97 -6.31
C THR A 154 -1.95 6.20 -5.14
N ILE A 155 -1.10 5.47 -4.44
CA ILE A 155 -1.46 4.61 -3.31
C ILE A 155 -0.74 5.12 -2.08
N ALA A 156 -1.47 5.35 -1.00
CA ALA A 156 -0.91 5.72 0.29
C ALA A 156 -0.95 4.53 1.26
N MET A 157 0.11 4.36 2.04
CA MET A 157 0.22 3.33 3.05
C MET A 157 0.61 3.96 4.39
N LEU A 158 -0.12 3.64 5.44
CA LEU A 158 0.22 3.98 6.82
C LEU A 158 0.43 2.70 7.61
N THR A 159 1.49 2.63 8.43
CA THR A 159 1.86 1.41 9.15
C THR A 159 1.86 1.58 10.65
N PHE A 160 1.59 0.49 11.35
CA PHE A 160 1.56 0.37 12.80
C PHE A 160 2.22 -0.93 13.25
N GLY A 161 2.68 -0.99 14.48
CA GLY A 161 3.33 -2.17 15.06
C GLY A 161 4.78 -2.32 14.59
N CYS A 162 5.22 -3.57 14.43
CA CYS A 162 6.62 -3.87 14.11
C CYS A 162 7.05 -3.32 12.74
N PRO A 163 8.15 -2.59 12.64
CA PRO A 163 8.69 -2.15 11.35
C PRO A 163 9.06 -3.33 10.44
N ARG A 164 8.71 -3.26 9.17
CA ARG A 164 9.07 -4.24 8.14
C ARG A 164 9.61 -3.51 6.91
N ASP A 165 10.48 -4.18 6.18
CA ASP A 165 10.97 -3.69 4.90
C ASP A 165 9.91 -3.88 3.82
N LEU A 166 9.53 -2.78 3.18
CA LEU A 166 8.76 -2.77 1.95
C LEU A 166 9.73 -2.78 0.78
N LYS A 167 9.81 -3.91 0.09
CA LYS A 167 10.77 -4.11 -0.99
C LYS A 167 10.12 -3.94 -2.35
N PHE A 168 10.86 -3.31 -3.25
CA PHE A 168 10.47 -3.05 -4.63
C PHE A 168 11.48 -3.66 -5.58
N LYS A 169 11.01 -4.48 -6.49
CA LYS A 169 11.80 -5.13 -7.53
C LYS A 169 11.48 -4.54 -8.90
N TRP A 170 12.49 -3.99 -9.55
CA TRP A 170 12.36 -3.41 -10.86
C TRP A 170 11.94 -4.42 -11.91
N THR A 171 10.99 -4.07 -12.75
CA THR A 171 10.52 -4.93 -13.84
C THR A 171 11.10 -4.46 -15.18
N ILE A 172 12.05 -5.20 -15.73
CA ILE A 172 12.71 -4.84 -16.99
C ILE A 172 11.85 -5.24 -18.20
N SER A 173 11.01 -6.28 -18.08
CA SER A 173 10.23 -6.82 -19.20
C SER A 173 8.94 -7.49 -18.71
N PRO A 174 7.85 -7.43 -19.48
CA PRO A 174 6.65 -8.21 -19.24
C PRO A 174 6.88 -9.73 -19.19
N LYS A 175 7.99 -10.22 -19.74
CA LYS A 175 8.37 -11.65 -19.74
C LYS A 175 8.99 -12.10 -18.41
N ASP A 176 9.49 -11.16 -17.58
CA ASP A 176 10.11 -11.46 -16.29
C ASP A 176 9.08 -11.63 -15.15
N ARG A 177 7.83 -11.89 -15.48
CA ARG A 177 6.67 -11.93 -14.57
C ARG A 177 6.56 -13.17 -13.68
N THR A 178 7.58 -13.98 -13.53
CA THR A 178 7.51 -15.12 -12.63
C THR A 178 8.04 -14.76 -11.25
N SER A 179 7.20 -14.88 -10.22
CA SER A 179 7.55 -14.62 -8.82
C SER A 179 8.77 -15.42 -8.31
N SER A 180 9.18 -16.46 -9.02
CA SER A 180 10.32 -17.29 -8.70
C SER A 180 11.68 -16.68 -9.05
N THR A 181 11.73 -15.69 -9.95
CA THR A 181 12.99 -15.04 -10.37
C THR A 181 13.34 -13.79 -9.58
N PHE A 182 12.39 -13.20 -8.83
CA PHE A 182 12.60 -11.94 -8.12
C PHE A 182 13.51 -12.03 -6.88
N SER A 183 13.67 -13.19 -6.29
CA SER A 183 14.43 -13.35 -5.06
C SER A 183 15.95 -13.39 -5.26
N THR A 184 16.42 -13.65 -6.46
CA THR A 184 17.84 -13.94 -6.73
C THR A 184 18.56 -12.93 -7.60
N VAL A 185 17.85 -12.10 -8.36
CA VAL A 185 18.45 -11.11 -9.26
C VAL A 185 18.25 -9.71 -8.68
N HIS A 186 19.35 -9.03 -8.36
CA HIS A 186 19.34 -7.63 -7.95
C HIS A 186 19.50 -6.73 -9.18
N HIS A 187 18.71 -5.66 -9.22
CA HIS A 187 18.82 -4.60 -10.20
C HIS A 187 19.18 -3.28 -9.51
N GLU A 188 19.93 -2.40 -10.17
CA GLU A 188 20.35 -1.11 -9.59
C GLU A 188 19.17 -0.24 -9.14
N ASN A 189 18.02 -0.37 -9.81
CA ASN A 189 16.79 0.34 -9.46
C ASN A 189 15.94 -0.37 -8.39
N ASP A 190 16.34 -1.53 -7.87
CA ASP A 190 15.63 -2.15 -6.74
C ASP A 190 15.65 -1.22 -5.54
N LYS A 191 14.55 -1.17 -4.80
CA LYS A 191 14.40 -0.32 -3.61
C LYS A 191 13.99 -1.14 -2.40
N SER A 192 14.37 -0.66 -1.23
CA SER A 192 13.88 -1.19 0.05
C SER A 192 13.72 -0.02 1.02
N PHE A 193 12.52 0.06 1.60
CA PHE A 193 12.19 1.09 2.59
C PHE A 193 11.82 0.41 3.90
N ARG A 194 12.55 0.72 4.97
CA ARG A 194 12.20 0.34 6.33
C ARG A 194 11.13 1.29 6.83
N VAL A 195 9.86 0.85 6.78
CA VAL A 195 8.74 1.71 7.12
C VAL A 195 8.42 1.61 8.61
N GLU A 196 8.70 2.69 9.34
CA GLU A 196 8.46 2.80 10.77
C GLU A 196 6.98 3.10 11.08
N PRO A 197 6.47 2.71 12.28
CA PRO A 197 5.10 3.05 12.69
C PRO A 197 4.80 4.55 12.59
N GLY A 198 3.60 4.87 12.11
CA GLY A 198 3.16 6.25 11.94
C GLY A 198 3.80 6.99 10.76
N THR A 199 4.59 6.31 9.92
CA THR A 199 5.08 6.85 8.65
C THR A 199 4.00 6.70 7.58
N LEU A 200 3.69 7.80 6.90
CA LEU A 200 2.87 7.77 5.69
C LEU A 200 3.79 7.59 4.47
N PHE A 201 3.60 6.51 3.75
CA PHE A 201 4.38 6.15 2.56
C PHE A 201 3.49 6.18 1.32
N LEU A 202 3.97 6.80 0.22
CA LEU A 202 3.22 6.87 -1.02
C LEU A 202 4.00 6.20 -2.16
N MET A 203 3.23 5.55 -3.02
CA MET A 203 3.63 5.04 -4.33
C MET A 203 2.83 5.82 -5.37
N ALA A 204 3.50 6.63 -6.21
CA ALA A 204 2.83 7.47 -7.20
C ALA A 204 3.46 7.32 -8.59
N GLY A 205 2.74 7.77 -9.61
CA GLY A 205 3.20 7.71 -11.00
C GLY A 205 3.29 6.26 -11.50
N ALA A 206 4.41 5.90 -12.10
CA ALA A 206 4.60 4.61 -12.75
C ALA A 206 5.01 3.46 -11.81
N VAL A 207 4.96 3.64 -10.48
CA VAL A 207 5.43 2.59 -9.54
C VAL A 207 4.77 1.25 -9.82
N GLN A 208 3.44 1.21 -10.00
CA GLN A 208 2.73 -0.05 -10.25
C GLN A 208 3.00 -0.65 -11.64
N LYS A 209 3.55 0.11 -12.58
CA LYS A 209 3.98 -0.40 -13.89
C LYS A 209 5.40 -0.94 -13.86
N CYS A 210 6.28 -0.28 -13.11
CA CYS A 210 7.72 -0.52 -13.16
C CYS A 210 8.26 -1.38 -12.02
N TYR A 211 7.47 -1.59 -10.96
CA TYR A 211 7.90 -2.35 -9.80
C TYR A 211 6.89 -3.43 -9.39
N TRP A 212 7.43 -4.54 -8.95
CA TRP A 212 6.75 -5.46 -8.07
C TRP A 212 7.12 -5.10 -6.65
N HIS A 213 6.18 -5.14 -5.71
CA HIS A 213 6.47 -4.84 -4.33
C HIS A 213 5.91 -5.90 -3.38
N GLY A 214 6.52 -6.01 -2.20
CA GLY A 214 6.14 -7.01 -1.23
C GLY A 214 6.81 -6.80 0.12
N VAL A 215 6.36 -7.60 1.10
CA VAL A 215 6.98 -7.72 2.43
C VAL A 215 7.37 -9.17 2.59
N GLU A 216 8.67 -9.44 2.68
CA GLU A 216 9.20 -10.80 2.78
C GLU A 216 8.99 -11.38 4.17
N ARG A 217 8.96 -12.71 4.26
CA ARG A 217 8.96 -13.44 5.52
C ARG A 217 10.25 -13.14 6.30
N ASP A 218 10.11 -12.90 7.60
CA ASP A 218 11.23 -12.72 8.53
C ASP A 218 10.91 -13.38 9.88
N PRO A 219 11.23 -14.66 10.05
CA PRO A 219 10.89 -15.44 11.26
C PRO A 219 11.53 -14.91 12.55
N SER A 220 12.45 -13.95 12.48
CA SER A 220 13.01 -13.32 13.67
C SER A 220 12.08 -12.28 14.32
N ILE A 221 11.01 -11.91 13.64
CA ILE A 221 10.02 -10.95 14.11
C ILE A 221 8.85 -11.69 14.77
N HIS A 222 8.54 -11.33 16.01
CA HIS A 222 7.47 -11.95 16.80
C HIS A 222 6.29 -11.00 17.07
N ASP A 223 6.48 -9.71 16.80
CA ASP A 223 5.48 -8.69 17.05
C ASP A 223 4.57 -8.45 15.83
N PRO A 224 3.31 -8.05 16.05
CA PRO A 224 2.37 -7.80 14.99
C PRO A 224 2.67 -6.50 14.22
N ARG A 225 2.17 -6.45 12.97
CA ARG A 225 2.18 -5.26 12.12
C ARG A 225 0.85 -5.10 11.41
N PHE A 226 0.38 -3.87 11.34
CA PHE A 226 -0.74 -3.50 10.48
C PHE A 226 -0.26 -2.57 9.36
N SER A 227 -0.85 -2.73 8.18
CA SER A 227 -0.60 -1.87 7.02
C SER A 227 -1.95 -1.45 6.44
N LEU A 228 -2.26 -0.17 6.55
CA LEU A 228 -3.45 0.45 5.99
C LEU A 228 -3.09 1.02 4.62
N THR A 229 -3.69 0.49 3.57
CA THR A 229 -3.42 0.92 2.20
C THR A 229 -4.65 1.60 1.63
N PHE A 230 -4.51 2.89 1.34
CA PHE A 230 -5.57 3.77 0.83
C PHE A 230 -5.46 3.87 -0.68
N ARG A 231 -6.57 3.67 -1.37
CA ARG A 231 -6.68 3.66 -2.83
C ARG A 231 -7.90 4.43 -3.30
N GLU A 232 -7.87 4.87 -4.54
CA GLU A 232 -9.03 5.33 -5.26
C GLU A 232 -9.57 4.20 -6.16
N HIS A 233 -10.84 3.87 -6.00
CA HIS A 233 -11.60 3.03 -6.92
C HIS A 233 -12.37 3.95 -7.86
N ILE A 234 -12.07 3.90 -9.15
CA ILE A 234 -12.66 4.77 -10.18
C ILE A 234 -13.87 4.17 -10.89
N MET A 235 -14.28 2.94 -10.53
CA MET A 235 -15.45 2.25 -11.13
C MET A 235 -16.49 1.89 -10.09
#